data_a32a10efd405fefeb14844dab372bbbe
#
_entry.id   a32a10efd405fefeb14844dab372bbbe
#
_cell.length_a   1.000
_cell.length_b   1.000
_cell.length_c   1.000
_cell.angle_alpha   90.00
_cell.angle_beta   90.00
_cell.angle_gamma   90.00
#
_symmetry.space_group_name_H-M   'P 1'
#
loop_
_entity.id
_entity.type
_entity.pdbx_description
1 polymer ?
#
loop_
_entity_poly.entity_id
_entity_poly.type
_entity_poly.pdbx_seq_one_letter_code
_entity_poly.pdbx_strand_id
1 'polypeptide(L)'
;MVNEDRMRHTFEDLVKIDAPSKGEREVCDYLKKKLRALGAAKITEDNNGSVNGGNSGNLIAVFNANTEGLPSIALTAHMDCVENCRGIEPVLEDGVYRSKGDTVLGGDDKAGVAAILEGLALMKETYIPHGKVTVIFTVQEEIGLCGSSSIEEKYISGIDFGYTLDGDGAAGSAYTAGPSEYTFDFTCKGIAAHAGMAPEKGTNAIAMAGLGISLCPTGRIDDETTCNIGLIEGGTAVNIVPDRCVVHCEARSRNDEKLEALVAKMEAAFKEAAAKFPDCLLYTSDA
;
A
#
# COMPACT_ATOMS: atom_id res chain seq x y z
N MET A 1 -18.65 6.36 -27.06
CA MET A 1 -18.84 5.17 -26.21
C MET A 1 -17.48 4.56 -25.95
N VAL A 2 -17.29 3.95 -24.79
CA VAL A 2 -16.06 3.19 -24.45
C VAL A 2 -15.81 2.14 -25.52
N ASN A 3 -14.57 2.00 -25.95
CA ASN A 3 -14.16 0.94 -26.87
C ASN A 3 -13.68 -0.27 -26.04
N GLU A 4 -14.60 -1.21 -25.82
CA GLU A 4 -14.34 -2.38 -24.98
C GLU A 4 -13.18 -3.24 -25.51
N ASP A 5 -13.05 -3.41 -26.82
CA ASP A 5 -11.97 -4.21 -27.41
C ASP A 5 -10.61 -3.55 -27.17
N ARG A 6 -10.52 -2.22 -27.34
CA ARG A 6 -9.29 -1.48 -27.05
C ARG A 6 -8.92 -1.57 -25.58
N MET A 7 -9.91 -1.42 -24.68
CA MET A 7 -9.69 -1.51 -23.23
C MET A 7 -9.22 -2.90 -22.84
N ARG A 8 -9.84 -3.96 -23.36
CA ARG A 8 -9.44 -5.37 -23.13
C ARG A 8 -8.00 -5.62 -23.59
N HIS A 9 -7.66 -5.25 -24.82
CA HIS A 9 -6.30 -5.41 -25.34
C HIS A 9 -5.28 -4.63 -24.50
N THR A 10 -5.64 -3.40 -24.06
CA THR A 10 -4.76 -2.61 -23.19
C THR A 10 -4.54 -3.29 -21.85
N PHE A 11 -5.58 -3.83 -21.23
CA PHE A 11 -5.48 -4.60 -19.99
C PHE A 11 -4.62 -5.85 -20.16
N GLU A 12 -4.87 -6.64 -21.22
CA GLU A 12 -4.09 -7.85 -21.50
C GLU A 12 -2.62 -7.55 -21.79
N ASP A 13 -2.31 -6.45 -22.49
CA ASP A 13 -0.93 -5.99 -22.69
C ASP A 13 -0.27 -5.65 -21.35
N LEU A 14 -0.98 -4.91 -20.48
CA LEU A 14 -0.46 -4.45 -19.20
C LEU A 14 -0.16 -5.60 -18.23
N VAL A 15 -1.07 -6.57 -18.10
CA VAL A 15 -0.86 -7.70 -17.17
C VAL A 15 0.24 -8.65 -17.63
N LYS A 16 0.54 -8.70 -18.94
CA LYS A 16 1.65 -9.49 -19.49
C LYS A 16 3.03 -8.86 -19.25
N ILE A 17 3.08 -7.58 -18.84
CA ILE A 17 4.33 -6.92 -18.50
C ILE A 17 4.66 -7.25 -17.04
N ASP A 18 5.79 -7.90 -16.81
CA ASP A 18 6.29 -8.17 -15.46
C ASP A 18 6.59 -6.86 -14.74
N ALA A 19 5.88 -6.60 -13.66
CA ALA A 19 6.01 -5.35 -12.91
C ALA A 19 5.89 -5.57 -11.39
N PRO A 20 6.74 -6.39 -10.76
CA PRO A 20 6.77 -6.46 -9.30
C PRO A 20 7.18 -5.11 -8.73
N SER A 21 6.81 -4.81 -7.50
CA SER A 21 7.27 -3.60 -6.79
C SER A 21 8.80 -3.48 -6.90
N LYS A 22 9.28 -2.27 -7.20
CA LYS A 22 10.69 -1.93 -7.58
C LYS A 22 11.13 -2.39 -8.97
N GLY A 23 10.29 -3.07 -9.73
CA GLY A 23 10.57 -3.60 -11.08
C GLY A 23 9.74 -3.00 -12.20
N GLU A 24 9.17 -1.79 -12.05
CA GLU A 24 8.13 -1.19 -12.90
C GLU A 24 8.64 -0.57 -14.22
N ARG A 25 9.94 -0.69 -14.54
CA ARG A 25 10.54 -0.02 -15.70
C ARG A 25 9.82 -0.28 -17.01
N GLU A 26 9.49 -1.53 -17.31
CA GLU A 26 8.89 -1.89 -18.59
C GLU A 26 7.47 -1.35 -18.73
N VAL A 27 6.66 -1.43 -17.68
CA VAL A 27 5.30 -0.87 -17.68
C VAL A 27 5.33 0.65 -17.76
N CYS A 28 6.26 1.32 -17.05
CA CYS A 28 6.44 2.77 -17.15
C CYS A 28 6.78 3.20 -18.57
N ASP A 29 7.67 2.49 -19.26
CA ASP A 29 8.05 2.82 -20.64
C ASP A 29 6.91 2.52 -21.65
N TYR A 30 6.11 1.48 -21.42
CA TYR A 30 4.89 1.22 -22.16
C TYR A 30 3.89 2.38 -22.00
N LEU A 31 3.64 2.80 -20.77
CA LEU A 31 2.72 3.89 -20.44
C LEU A 31 3.16 5.22 -21.03
N LYS A 32 4.45 5.54 -21.02
CA LYS A 32 4.98 6.73 -21.68
C LYS A 32 4.64 6.77 -23.19
N LYS A 33 4.72 5.63 -23.87
CA LYS A 33 4.35 5.52 -25.29
C LYS A 33 2.86 5.76 -25.50
N LYS A 34 2.00 5.12 -24.66
CA LYS A 34 0.54 5.29 -24.73
C LYS A 34 0.14 6.75 -24.46
N LEU A 35 0.65 7.37 -23.40
CA LEU A 35 0.33 8.75 -23.04
C LEU A 35 0.75 9.77 -24.12
N ARG A 36 1.93 9.57 -24.77
CA ARG A 36 2.32 10.38 -25.92
C ARG A 36 1.35 10.25 -27.08
N ALA A 37 0.94 9.03 -27.42
CA ALA A 37 -0.01 8.78 -28.49
C ALA A 37 -1.40 9.38 -28.21
N LEU A 38 -1.78 9.44 -26.94
CA LEU A 38 -3.03 10.08 -26.49
C LEU A 38 -2.96 11.61 -26.52
N GLY A 39 -1.77 12.20 -26.60
CA GLY A 39 -1.59 13.65 -26.75
C GLY A 39 -1.24 14.38 -25.46
N ALA A 40 -0.63 13.69 -24.49
CA ALA A 40 -0.11 14.35 -23.30
C ALA A 40 0.82 15.53 -23.67
N ALA A 41 0.55 16.70 -23.13
CA ALA A 41 1.35 17.92 -23.37
C ALA A 41 2.71 17.86 -22.67
N LYS A 42 2.77 17.16 -21.54
CA LYS A 42 4.00 16.94 -20.78
C LYS A 42 3.96 15.56 -20.14
N ILE A 43 5.09 14.86 -20.19
CA ILE A 43 5.30 13.59 -19.49
C ILE A 43 6.59 13.70 -18.68
N THR A 44 6.51 13.43 -17.40
CA THR A 44 7.65 13.47 -16.47
C THR A 44 7.70 12.16 -15.70
N GLU A 45 8.86 11.58 -15.56
CA GLU A 45 9.13 10.55 -14.56
C GLU A 45 9.89 11.23 -13.43
N ASP A 46 9.45 11.03 -12.21
CA ASP A 46 10.12 11.58 -11.04
C ASP A 46 11.34 10.74 -10.61
N ASN A 47 11.95 11.09 -9.51
CA ASN A 47 13.17 10.45 -9.03
C ASN A 47 12.91 9.35 -7.98
N ASN A 48 11.67 8.91 -7.80
CA ASN A 48 11.29 7.95 -6.76
C ASN A 48 12.11 6.66 -6.80
N GLY A 49 12.34 6.11 -8.00
CA GLY A 49 13.14 4.89 -8.15
C GLY A 49 14.53 4.97 -7.53
N SER A 50 15.20 6.13 -7.62
CA SER A 50 16.51 6.35 -7.00
C SER A 50 16.41 6.50 -5.47
N VAL A 51 15.30 7.01 -4.96
CA VAL A 51 15.08 7.23 -3.53
C VAL A 51 14.72 5.92 -2.82
N ASN A 52 13.83 5.12 -3.41
CA ASN A 52 13.25 3.94 -2.78
C ASN A 52 13.82 2.61 -3.32
N GLY A 53 14.92 2.68 -4.08
CA GLY A 53 15.64 1.49 -4.56
C GLY A 53 14.90 0.70 -5.64
N GLY A 54 14.03 1.37 -6.43
CA GLY A 54 13.37 0.82 -7.60
C GLY A 54 14.11 1.14 -8.90
N ASN A 55 13.60 0.62 -10.02
CA ASN A 55 14.16 0.88 -11.36
C ASN A 55 13.37 1.93 -12.16
N SER A 56 12.30 2.48 -11.58
CA SER A 56 11.38 3.46 -12.18
C SER A 56 10.89 4.45 -11.13
N GLY A 57 10.59 5.68 -11.56
CA GLY A 57 9.88 6.68 -10.75
C GLY A 57 8.38 6.70 -11.05
N ASN A 58 7.64 7.53 -10.31
CA ASN A 58 6.25 7.82 -10.64
C ASN A 58 6.18 8.50 -12.01
N LEU A 59 5.16 8.15 -12.78
CA LEU A 59 4.95 8.69 -14.11
C LEU A 59 3.81 9.72 -14.08
N ILE A 60 4.14 10.97 -14.34
CA ILE A 60 3.21 12.09 -14.33
C ILE A 60 2.99 12.59 -15.76
N ALA A 61 1.74 12.62 -16.22
CA ALA A 61 1.38 13.13 -17.54
C ALA A 61 0.31 14.22 -17.43
N VAL A 62 0.49 15.32 -18.16
CA VAL A 62 -0.42 16.47 -18.15
C VAL A 62 -1.08 16.62 -19.51
N PHE A 63 -2.39 16.70 -19.51
CA PHE A 63 -3.23 17.06 -20.65
C PHE A 63 -3.80 18.47 -20.40
N ASN A 64 -3.56 19.37 -21.36
CA ASN A 64 -4.04 20.74 -21.24
C ASN A 64 -5.56 20.80 -21.28
N ALA A 65 -6.14 21.76 -20.58
CA ALA A 65 -7.56 22.05 -20.70
C ALA A 65 -7.94 22.35 -22.15
N ASN A 66 -9.10 21.88 -22.58
CA ASN A 66 -9.72 22.29 -23.85
C ASN A 66 -10.87 23.28 -23.63
N THR A 67 -11.26 23.51 -22.39
CA THR A 67 -12.36 24.41 -22.00
C THR A 67 -11.95 25.18 -20.75
N GLU A 68 -12.07 26.52 -20.79
CA GLU A 68 -11.78 27.37 -19.64
C GLU A 68 -12.86 27.26 -18.55
N GLY A 69 -12.45 27.47 -17.30
CA GLY A 69 -13.35 27.49 -16.14
C GLY A 69 -13.78 26.13 -15.64
N LEU A 70 -13.32 25.05 -16.25
CA LEU A 70 -13.55 23.69 -15.73
C LEU A 70 -12.44 23.29 -14.73
N PRO A 71 -12.77 22.44 -13.74
CA PRO A 71 -11.82 22.04 -12.71
C PRO A 71 -10.63 21.27 -13.28
N SER A 72 -9.49 21.41 -12.60
CA SER A 72 -8.30 20.59 -12.83
C SER A 72 -8.46 19.29 -12.04
N ILE A 73 -8.32 18.14 -12.69
CA ILE A 73 -8.47 16.84 -12.05
C ILE A 73 -7.21 15.99 -12.14
N ALA A 74 -7.05 15.09 -11.16
CA ALA A 74 -6.10 13.99 -11.23
C ALA A 74 -6.81 12.66 -11.48
N LEU A 75 -6.14 11.79 -12.25
CA LEU A 75 -6.49 10.37 -12.39
C LEU A 75 -5.27 9.56 -11.98
N THR A 76 -5.42 8.68 -11.01
CA THR A 76 -4.29 7.94 -10.46
C THR A 76 -4.55 6.43 -10.40
N ALA A 77 -3.48 5.65 -10.56
CA ALA A 77 -3.44 4.20 -10.45
C ALA A 77 -1.99 3.80 -10.15
N HIS A 78 -1.75 2.59 -9.62
CA HIS A 78 -0.37 2.14 -9.46
C HIS A 78 0.10 1.22 -10.59
N MET A 79 1.43 1.14 -10.77
CA MET A 79 2.06 0.37 -11.85
C MET A 79 2.53 -1.00 -11.42
N ASP A 80 2.88 -1.15 -10.16
CA ASP A 80 3.40 -2.40 -9.62
C ASP A 80 2.29 -3.44 -9.34
N CYS A 81 2.71 -4.60 -8.95
CA CYS A 81 1.86 -5.72 -8.63
C CYS A 81 2.54 -6.56 -7.53
N VAL A 82 1.77 -7.20 -6.69
CA VAL A 82 2.25 -8.14 -5.67
C VAL A 82 3.08 -9.27 -6.30
N GLU A 83 3.92 -9.92 -5.50
CA GLU A 83 4.76 -11.03 -5.96
C GLU A 83 3.96 -12.17 -6.58
N ASN A 84 4.69 -12.97 -7.39
CA ASN A 84 4.22 -13.98 -8.32
C ASN A 84 3.43 -13.40 -9.51
N CYS A 85 3.85 -12.21 -9.98
CA CYS A 85 3.28 -11.50 -11.13
C CYS A 85 4.11 -11.63 -12.42
N ARG A 86 4.98 -12.66 -12.54
CA ARG A 86 5.84 -12.84 -13.71
C ARG A 86 5.29 -13.87 -14.67
N GLY A 87 5.31 -13.54 -15.96
CA GLY A 87 4.84 -14.44 -17.02
C GLY A 87 3.33 -14.70 -16.95
N ILE A 88 2.54 -13.70 -16.60
CA ILE A 88 1.08 -13.81 -16.51
C ILE A 88 0.48 -14.13 -17.89
N GLU A 89 -0.32 -15.19 -17.96
CA GLU A 89 -1.13 -15.52 -19.12
C GLU A 89 -2.61 -15.22 -18.80
N PRO A 90 -3.15 -14.05 -19.20
CA PRO A 90 -4.54 -13.71 -18.93
C PRO A 90 -5.47 -14.54 -19.83
N VAL A 91 -6.53 -15.09 -19.25
CA VAL A 91 -7.61 -15.78 -19.95
C VAL A 91 -8.95 -15.15 -19.58
N LEU A 92 -9.82 -14.97 -20.56
CA LEU A 92 -11.17 -14.44 -20.39
C LEU A 92 -12.17 -15.61 -20.51
N GLU A 93 -12.82 -15.96 -19.40
CA GLU A 93 -13.80 -17.03 -19.33
C GLU A 93 -15.07 -16.49 -18.66
N ASP A 94 -16.22 -16.65 -19.32
CA ASP A 94 -17.52 -16.20 -18.82
C ASP A 94 -17.55 -14.71 -18.39
N GLY A 95 -16.83 -13.86 -19.11
CA GLY A 95 -16.74 -12.43 -18.83
C GLY A 95 -15.79 -12.06 -17.68
N VAL A 96 -15.06 -13.02 -17.13
CA VAL A 96 -14.12 -12.82 -16.03
C VAL A 96 -12.70 -13.15 -16.48
N TYR A 97 -11.76 -12.21 -16.24
CA TYR A 97 -10.35 -12.47 -16.43
C TYR A 97 -9.77 -13.28 -15.27
N ARG A 98 -8.94 -14.25 -15.62
CA ARG A 98 -8.14 -15.04 -14.68
C ARG A 98 -6.71 -15.18 -15.21
N SER A 99 -5.76 -15.45 -14.32
CA SER A 99 -4.45 -15.92 -14.72
C SER A 99 -4.49 -17.42 -14.94
N LYS A 100 -3.82 -17.88 -15.99
CA LYS A 100 -3.61 -19.30 -16.22
C LYS A 100 -2.38 -19.75 -15.44
N GLY A 101 -2.54 -20.76 -14.57
CA GLY A 101 -1.46 -21.24 -13.70
C GLY A 101 -1.48 -20.61 -12.31
N ASP A 102 -0.31 -20.52 -11.70
CA ASP A 102 -0.16 -20.17 -10.28
C ASP A 102 0.17 -18.68 -10.03
N THR A 103 0.17 -17.84 -11.08
CA THR A 103 0.43 -16.41 -10.92
C THR A 103 -0.82 -15.66 -10.48
N VAL A 104 -0.63 -14.50 -9.85
CA VAL A 104 -1.70 -13.52 -9.74
C VAL A 104 -2.10 -13.01 -11.13
N LEU A 105 -3.27 -12.39 -11.27
CA LEU A 105 -3.69 -11.76 -12.52
C LEU A 105 -3.04 -10.38 -12.72
N GLY A 106 -2.73 -9.68 -11.64
CA GLY A 106 -2.26 -8.29 -11.70
C GLY A 106 -3.35 -7.31 -12.13
N GLY A 107 -4.62 -7.64 -11.85
CA GLY A 107 -5.75 -6.74 -12.11
C GLY A 107 -5.69 -5.49 -11.26
N ASP A 108 -5.22 -5.63 -10.05
CA ASP A 108 -4.80 -4.62 -9.12
C ASP A 108 -3.37 -4.14 -9.51
N ASP A 109 -3.15 -2.89 -9.95
CA ASP A 109 -4.19 -1.94 -10.40
C ASP A 109 -4.10 -1.70 -11.93
N LYS A 110 -3.73 -2.75 -12.71
CA LYS A 110 -3.69 -2.66 -14.19
C LYS A 110 -5.08 -2.40 -14.77
N ALA A 111 -6.15 -2.72 -14.03
CA ALA A 111 -7.52 -2.43 -14.43
C ALA A 111 -7.78 -0.92 -14.38
N GLY A 112 -7.38 -0.25 -13.31
CA GLY A 112 -7.45 1.21 -13.19
C GLY A 112 -6.59 1.91 -14.23
N VAL A 113 -5.37 1.43 -14.47
CA VAL A 113 -4.51 1.94 -15.55
C VAL A 113 -5.19 1.83 -16.91
N ALA A 114 -5.78 0.68 -17.25
CA ALA A 114 -6.48 0.49 -18.54
C ALA A 114 -7.71 1.40 -18.66
N ALA A 115 -8.47 1.57 -17.57
CA ALA A 115 -9.62 2.46 -17.52
C ALA A 115 -9.22 3.93 -17.72
N ILE A 116 -8.14 4.39 -17.11
CA ILE A 116 -7.59 5.75 -17.32
C ILE A 116 -7.21 5.95 -18.79
N LEU A 117 -6.47 5.01 -19.38
CA LEU A 117 -6.03 5.12 -20.78
C LEU A 117 -7.21 5.15 -21.75
N GLU A 118 -8.25 4.33 -21.50
CA GLU A 118 -9.46 4.34 -22.32
C GLU A 118 -10.26 5.63 -22.13
N GLY A 119 -10.36 6.14 -20.88
CA GLY A 119 -11.01 7.42 -20.59
C GLY A 119 -10.36 8.59 -21.33
N LEU A 120 -9.01 8.63 -21.36
CA LEU A 120 -8.25 9.64 -22.10
C LEU A 120 -8.45 9.50 -23.63
N ALA A 121 -8.50 8.26 -24.13
CA ALA A 121 -8.80 8.01 -25.55
C ALA A 121 -10.19 8.50 -25.92
N LEU A 122 -11.18 8.20 -25.10
CA LEU A 122 -12.56 8.65 -25.29
C LEU A 122 -12.67 10.18 -25.24
N MET A 123 -12.00 10.84 -24.26
CA MET A 123 -11.95 12.30 -24.20
C MET A 123 -11.43 12.91 -25.50
N LYS A 124 -10.33 12.36 -26.04
CA LYS A 124 -9.72 12.81 -27.29
C LYS A 124 -10.63 12.60 -28.50
N GLU A 125 -11.26 11.42 -28.62
CA GLU A 125 -12.10 11.02 -29.75
C GLU A 125 -13.42 11.79 -29.80
N THR A 126 -13.98 12.13 -28.64
CA THR A 126 -15.31 12.74 -28.55
C THR A 126 -15.27 14.23 -28.18
N TYR A 127 -14.07 14.79 -28.04
CA TYR A 127 -13.86 16.21 -27.68
C TYR A 127 -14.64 16.63 -26.43
N ILE A 128 -14.68 15.76 -25.41
CA ILE A 128 -15.35 16.08 -24.14
C ILE A 128 -14.74 17.35 -23.55
N PRO A 129 -15.56 18.39 -23.20
CA PRO A 129 -15.06 19.56 -22.50
C PRO A 129 -14.42 19.17 -21.16
N HIS A 130 -13.16 19.61 -20.94
CA HIS A 130 -12.44 19.32 -19.70
C HIS A 130 -11.44 20.41 -19.33
N GLY A 131 -11.18 20.56 -18.03
CA GLY A 131 -10.08 21.33 -17.49
C GLY A 131 -8.75 20.60 -17.67
N LYS A 132 -7.72 21.04 -16.96
CA LYS A 132 -6.44 20.32 -16.96
C LYS A 132 -6.63 18.92 -16.35
N VAL A 133 -6.12 17.89 -17.05
CA VAL A 133 -6.08 16.53 -16.52
C VAL A 133 -4.64 16.12 -16.23
N THR A 134 -4.35 15.74 -15.01
CA THR A 134 -3.07 15.20 -14.58
C THR A 134 -3.23 13.72 -14.33
N VAL A 135 -2.50 12.88 -15.05
CA VAL A 135 -2.44 11.44 -14.79
C VAL A 135 -1.21 11.16 -13.98
N ILE A 136 -1.35 10.38 -12.93
CA ILE A 136 -0.25 9.97 -12.05
C ILE A 136 -0.29 8.46 -11.93
N PHE A 137 0.70 7.78 -12.49
CA PHE A 137 0.91 6.35 -12.26
C PHE A 137 2.03 6.18 -11.25
N THR A 138 1.70 5.64 -10.09
CA THR A 138 2.66 5.47 -8.98
C THR A 138 3.42 4.17 -9.07
N VAL A 139 4.55 4.09 -8.39
CA VAL A 139 5.36 2.88 -8.20
C VAL A 139 5.26 2.42 -6.75
N GLN A 140 5.52 1.13 -6.50
CA GLN A 140 5.71 0.58 -5.15
C GLN A 140 4.54 0.87 -4.20
N GLU A 141 3.32 0.76 -4.70
CA GLU A 141 2.10 0.87 -3.89
C GLU A 141 2.03 -0.30 -2.91
N GLU A 142 2.20 -1.52 -3.41
CA GLU A 142 2.01 -2.81 -2.76
C GLU A 142 2.99 -3.10 -1.58
N ILE A 143 4.01 -2.25 -1.45
CA ILE A 143 5.00 -2.35 -0.35
C ILE A 143 4.98 -1.10 0.56
N GLY A 144 3.82 -0.47 0.69
CA GLY A 144 3.58 0.61 1.62
C GLY A 144 3.52 2.00 1.02
N LEU A 145 2.88 2.16 -0.17
CA LEU A 145 2.60 3.46 -0.80
C LEU A 145 3.86 4.31 -1.05
N CYS A 146 5.04 3.66 -1.23
CA CYS A 146 6.33 4.36 -1.33
C CYS A 146 6.37 5.39 -2.46
N GLY A 147 5.69 5.11 -3.57
CA GLY A 147 5.62 6.02 -4.71
C GLY A 147 4.81 7.27 -4.39
N SER A 148 3.59 7.11 -3.90
CA SER A 148 2.68 8.22 -3.65
C SER A 148 3.13 9.09 -2.48
N SER A 149 3.69 8.50 -1.41
CA SER A 149 4.18 9.24 -0.23
C SER A 149 5.32 10.21 -0.53
N SER A 150 6.05 10.01 -1.63
CA SER A 150 7.19 10.84 -2.04
C SER A 150 6.94 11.74 -3.25
N ILE A 151 5.68 11.85 -3.71
CA ILE A 151 5.33 12.76 -4.80
C ILE A 151 5.57 14.21 -4.37
N GLU A 152 6.36 14.94 -5.16
CA GLU A 152 6.61 16.36 -4.91
C GLU A 152 5.35 17.20 -5.15
N GLU A 153 5.08 18.14 -4.25
CA GLU A 153 3.92 19.05 -4.29
C GLU A 153 3.72 19.74 -5.64
N LYS A 154 4.81 20.05 -6.36
CA LYS A 154 4.75 20.68 -7.69
C LYS A 154 3.95 19.89 -8.73
N TYR A 155 3.77 18.57 -8.54
CA TYR A 155 3.01 17.71 -9.46
C TYR A 155 1.52 17.66 -9.13
N ILE A 156 1.15 17.92 -7.88
CA ILE A 156 -0.23 17.87 -7.39
C ILE A 156 -0.82 19.27 -7.12
N SER A 157 0.02 20.30 -7.05
CA SER A 157 -0.43 21.67 -6.83
C SER A 157 -1.36 22.16 -7.95
N GLY A 158 -2.48 22.77 -7.56
CA GLY A 158 -3.49 23.29 -8.48
C GLY A 158 -4.36 22.21 -9.12
N ILE A 159 -4.45 21.03 -8.52
CA ILE A 159 -5.47 20.02 -8.78
C ILE A 159 -6.63 20.29 -7.82
N ASP A 160 -7.86 20.40 -8.34
CA ASP A 160 -9.05 20.68 -7.52
C ASP A 160 -9.54 19.42 -6.81
N PHE A 161 -9.48 18.26 -7.50
CA PHE A 161 -9.78 16.93 -6.93
C PHE A 161 -9.21 15.82 -7.82
N GLY A 162 -9.18 14.60 -7.28
CA GLY A 162 -8.65 13.44 -7.99
C GLY A 162 -9.49 12.18 -7.77
N TYR A 163 -9.28 11.23 -8.67
CA TYR A 163 -9.81 9.88 -8.57
C TYR A 163 -8.65 8.89 -8.61
N THR A 164 -8.53 8.08 -7.56
CA THR A 164 -7.66 6.90 -7.52
C THR A 164 -8.49 5.69 -7.91
N LEU A 165 -8.11 4.99 -8.97
CA LEU A 165 -8.88 3.89 -9.54
C LEU A 165 -8.43 2.54 -8.98
N ASP A 166 -8.26 2.46 -7.69
CA ASP A 166 -7.68 1.37 -6.93
C ASP A 166 -8.63 0.91 -5.81
N GLY A 167 -9.90 0.84 -6.11
CA GLY A 167 -10.95 0.53 -5.14
C GLY A 167 -11.69 -0.77 -5.44
N ASP A 168 -12.04 -1.48 -4.38
CA ASP A 168 -12.92 -2.64 -4.42
C ASP A 168 -14.38 -2.27 -4.73
N GLY A 169 -15.16 -3.29 -5.14
CA GLY A 169 -16.61 -3.20 -5.21
C GLY A 169 -17.16 -3.04 -6.63
N ALA A 170 -18.42 -2.64 -6.72
CA ALA A 170 -19.09 -2.48 -8.00
C ALA A 170 -18.59 -1.23 -8.72
N ALA A 171 -18.49 -1.28 -10.06
CA ALA A 171 -18.15 -0.13 -10.87
C ALA A 171 -19.09 1.06 -10.58
N GLY A 172 -18.52 2.23 -10.31
CA GLY A 172 -19.26 3.43 -9.90
C GLY A 172 -19.36 3.65 -8.38
N SER A 173 -18.85 2.71 -7.57
CA SER A 173 -18.65 2.96 -6.15
C SER A 173 -17.51 3.95 -5.95
N ALA A 174 -17.59 4.78 -4.92
CA ALA A 174 -16.55 5.71 -4.54
C ALA A 174 -16.29 5.64 -3.03
N TYR A 175 -15.04 5.47 -2.66
CA TYR A 175 -14.57 5.61 -1.29
C TYR A 175 -14.18 7.07 -1.06
N THR A 176 -14.82 7.72 -0.12
CA THR A 176 -14.59 9.15 0.20
C THR A 176 -13.74 9.37 1.44
N ALA A 177 -13.40 8.30 2.15
CA ALA A 177 -12.52 8.33 3.31
C ALA A 177 -11.79 6.98 3.46
N GLY A 178 -10.50 7.03 3.69
CA GLY A 178 -9.67 5.91 4.11
C GLY A 178 -9.29 6.03 5.58
N PRO A 179 -8.88 4.95 6.25
CA PRO A 179 -8.32 5.02 7.58
C PRO A 179 -6.88 5.55 7.55
N SER A 180 -6.51 6.28 8.60
CA SER A 180 -5.10 6.42 8.98
C SER A 180 -4.61 5.12 9.60
N GLU A 181 -3.33 4.80 9.42
CA GLU A 181 -2.69 3.57 9.91
C GLU A 181 -1.44 3.89 10.72
N TYR A 182 -1.26 3.18 11.81
CA TYR A 182 0.01 3.07 12.52
C TYR A 182 0.48 1.62 12.53
N THR A 183 1.72 1.40 12.10
CA THR A 183 2.46 0.15 12.28
C THR A 183 3.55 0.39 13.32
N PHE A 184 3.64 -0.47 14.32
CA PHE A 184 4.57 -0.28 15.43
C PHE A 184 4.94 -1.59 16.12
N ASP A 185 6.10 -1.57 16.78
CA ASP A 185 6.67 -2.73 17.46
C ASP A 185 6.79 -2.54 18.96
N PHE A 186 6.49 -3.59 19.72
CA PHE A 186 6.87 -3.71 21.12
C PHE A 186 8.05 -4.67 21.25
N THR A 187 9.22 -4.17 21.58
CA THR A 187 10.39 -4.99 21.89
C THR A 187 10.53 -5.19 23.41
N CYS A 188 10.31 -6.41 23.84
CA CYS A 188 10.54 -6.86 25.21
C CYS A 188 11.97 -7.41 25.35
N LYS A 189 12.78 -6.86 26.27
CA LYS A 189 14.12 -7.35 26.57
C LYS A 189 14.17 -7.83 28.02
N GLY A 190 14.51 -9.09 28.19
CA GLY A 190 14.70 -9.75 29.48
C GLY A 190 16.15 -10.12 29.73
N ILE A 191 16.36 -11.20 30.50
CA ILE A 191 17.68 -11.72 30.88
C ILE A 191 17.72 -13.21 30.52
N ALA A 192 18.72 -13.63 29.71
CA ALA A 192 18.90 -15.03 29.37
C ALA A 192 19.46 -15.82 30.55
N ALA A 193 18.95 -17.05 30.74
CA ALA A 193 19.48 -17.99 31.70
C ALA A 193 19.21 -19.42 31.24
N HIS A 194 19.92 -20.40 31.83
CA HIS A 194 19.65 -21.82 31.55
C HIS A 194 18.36 -22.25 32.24
N ALA A 195 17.33 -22.59 31.48
CA ALA A 195 15.98 -22.85 31.99
C ALA A 195 15.87 -23.99 33.00
N GLY A 196 16.77 -24.98 32.95
CA GLY A 196 16.76 -26.12 33.87
C GLY A 196 17.75 -26.00 35.04
N MET A 197 18.76 -25.12 34.95
CA MET A 197 19.81 -25.02 35.99
C MET A 197 19.70 -23.78 36.87
N ALA A 198 19.29 -22.66 36.30
CA ALA A 198 19.23 -21.38 37.00
C ALA A 198 18.14 -20.46 36.42
N PRO A 199 16.87 -20.94 36.30
CA PRO A 199 15.79 -20.13 35.71
C PRO A 199 15.55 -18.83 36.48
N GLU A 200 15.80 -18.83 37.79
CA GLU A 200 15.65 -17.65 38.67
C GLU A 200 16.63 -16.51 38.35
N LYS A 201 17.68 -16.76 37.55
CA LYS A 201 18.62 -15.73 37.09
C LYS A 201 18.18 -15.09 35.77
N GLY A 202 17.14 -15.61 35.16
CA GLY A 202 16.60 -15.13 33.89
C GLY A 202 15.30 -14.36 34.08
N THR A 203 15.00 -13.48 33.14
CA THR A 203 13.70 -12.80 33.04
C THR A 203 13.13 -13.02 31.65
N ASN A 204 11.97 -13.67 31.57
CA ASN A 204 11.42 -14.21 30.34
C ASN A 204 10.70 -13.13 29.52
N ALA A 205 11.32 -12.68 28.43
CA ALA A 205 10.78 -11.67 27.53
C ALA A 205 9.51 -12.15 26.80
N ILE A 206 9.39 -13.46 26.46
CA ILE A 206 8.17 -14.01 25.84
C ILE A 206 7.00 -13.97 26.82
N ALA A 207 7.24 -14.27 28.11
CA ALA A 207 6.17 -14.22 29.13
C ALA A 207 5.67 -12.77 29.33
N MET A 208 6.58 -11.79 29.30
CA MET A 208 6.22 -10.37 29.35
C MET A 208 5.41 -9.97 28.12
N ALA A 209 5.87 -10.32 26.92
CA ALA A 209 5.16 -10.04 25.67
C ALA A 209 3.76 -10.68 25.67
N GLY A 210 3.64 -11.97 26.08
CA GLY A 210 2.35 -12.67 26.18
C GLY A 210 1.37 -11.99 27.14
N LEU A 211 1.86 -11.46 28.26
CA LEU A 211 1.03 -10.68 29.18
C LEU A 211 0.58 -9.36 28.53
N GLY A 212 1.49 -8.63 27.88
CA GLY A 212 1.16 -7.40 27.15
C GLY A 212 0.09 -7.64 26.09
N ILE A 213 0.26 -8.68 25.28
CA ILE A 213 -0.72 -9.11 24.27
C ILE A 213 -2.09 -9.39 24.91
N SER A 214 -2.13 -10.09 26.02
CA SER A 214 -3.39 -10.44 26.68
C SER A 214 -4.17 -9.26 27.24
N LEU A 215 -3.50 -8.14 27.48
CA LEU A 215 -4.08 -6.90 27.98
C LEU A 215 -4.46 -5.94 26.82
N CYS A 216 -3.96 -6.18 25.62
CA CYS A 216 -4.26 -5.35 24.46
C CYS A 216 -5.66 -5.61 23.91
N PRO A 217 -6.36 -4.57 23.43
CA PRO A 217 -7.50 -4.76 22.54
C PRO A 217 -7.02 -5.36 21.21
N THR A 218 -7.85 -6.18 20.57
CA THR A 218 -7.56 -6.77 19.24
C THR A 218 -8.81 -6.87 18.38
N GLY A 219 -8.64 -6.85 17.07
CA GLY A 219 -9.72 -6.96 16.10
C GLY A 219 -10.47 -5.65 15.89
N ARG A 220 -11.79 -5.74 15.69
CA ARG A 220 -12.65 -4.58 15.48
C ARG A 220 -13.03 -3.95 16.82
N ILE A 221 -12.60 -2.70 17.00
CA ILE A 221 -12.83 -1.92 18.21
C ILE A 221 -14.18 -1.19 18.15
N ASP A 222 -14.46 -0.56 16.99
CA ASP A 222 -15.73 0.07 16.65
C ASP A 222 -15.93 0.06 15.11
N ASP A 223 -16.96 0.78 14.60
CA ASP A 223 -17.33 0.74 13.18
C ASP A 223 -16.24 1.29 12.24
N GLU A 224 -15.27 2.05 12.76
CA GLU A 224 -14.23 2.69 11.97
C GLU A 224 -12.79 2.40 12.46
N THR A 225 -12.65 1.66 13.58
CA THR A 225 -11.38 1.46 14.26
C THR A 225 -11.08 -0.03 14.39
N THR A 226 -9.88 -0.45 14.00
CA THR A 226 -9.38 -1.82 14.13
C THR A 226 -7.95 -1.82 14.65
N CYS A 227 -7.52 -2.92 15.27
CA CYS A 227 -6.11 -3.19 15.52
C CYS A 227 -5.81 -4.67 15.42
N ASN A 228 -4.55 -4.97 15.15
CA ASN A 228 -4.07 -6.33 15.03
C ASN A 228 -2.69 -6.50 15.68
N ILE A 229 -2.44 -7.67 16.21
CA ILE A 229 -1.13 -8.15 16.59
C ILE A 229 -0.80 -9.25 15.59
N GLY A 230 -0.01 -8.89 14.57
CA GLY A 230 0.17 -9.72 13.37
C GLY A 230 1.28 -10.76 13.49
N LEU A 231 2.38 -10.38 14.16
CA LEU A 231 3.55 -11.24 14.30
C LEU A 231 4.11 -11.18 15.72
N ILE A 232 4.73 -12.27 16.14
CA ILE A 232 5.52 -12.36 17.36
C ILE A 232 6.76 -13.18 17.09
N GLU A 233 7.92 -12.64 17.46
CA GLU A 233 9.21 -13.28 17.30
C GLU A 233 9.99 -13.26 18.62
N GLY A 234 10.50 -14.41 19.08
CA GLY A 234 11.25 -14.43 20.32
C GLY A 234 11.86 -15.78 20.69
N GLY A 235 12.88 -15.69 21.55
CA GLY A 235 13.63 -16.84 22.02
C GLY A 235 14.62 -17.39 21.00
N THR A 236 15.53 -18.26 21.48
CA THR A 236 16.58 -18.90 20.67
C THR A 236 16.60 -20.42 20.80
N ALA A 237 16.22 -20.94 21.97
CA ALA A 237 16.16 -22.37 22.24
C ALA A 237 15.23 -22.67 23.43
N VAL A 238 14.63 -23.87 23.43
CA VAL A 238 13.66 -24.29 24.49
C VAL A 238 14.26 -24.43 25.89
N ASN A 239 15.57 -24.58 26.00
CA ASN A 239 16.29 -24.70 27.25
C ASN A 239 16.95 -23.40 27.74
N ILE A 240 16.64 -22.27 27.09
CA ILE A 240 17.12 -20.93 27.47
C ILE A 240 15.90 -20.08 27.81
N VAL A 241 15.94 -19.36 28.95
CA VAL A 241 14.99 -18.30 29.26
C VAL A 241 15.19 -17.19 28.23
N PRO A 242 14.16 -16.83 27.42
CA PRO A 242 14.33 -15.88 26.31
C PRO A 242 14.54 -14.46 26.83
N ASP A 243 15.57 -13.82 26.33
CA ASP A 243 15.96 -12.44 26.64
C ASP A 243 15.43 -11.39 25.65
N ARG A 244 14.76 -11.84 24.56
CA ARG A 244 14.17 -10.94 23.58
C ARG A 244 12.88 -11.53 23.01
N CYS A 245 11.88 -10.65 22.88
CA CYS A 245 10.66 -10.92 22.14
C CYS A 245 10.21 -9.61 21.46
N VAL A 246 9.82 -9.68 20.19
CA VAL A 246 9.24 -8.56 19.42
C VAL A 246 7.82 -8.92 19.04
N VAL A 247 6.94 -7.96 19.19
CA VAL A 247 5.52 -8.07 18.84
C VAL A 247 5.21 -6.96 17.84
N HIS A 248 4.81 -7.34 16.62
CA HIS A 248 4.49 -6.43 15.53
C HIS A 248 2.99 -6.19 15.49
N CYS A 249 2.60 -4.92 15.50
CA CYS A 249 1.22 -4.47 15.64
C CYS A 249 0.86 -3.47 14.55
N GLU A 250 -0.43 -3.43 14.20
CA GLU A 250 -1.03 -2.35 13.43
C GLU A 250 -2.29 -1.83 14.13
N ALA A 251 -2.62 -0.57 13.90
CA ALA A 251 -3.88 0.04 14.29
C ALA A 251 -4.38 0.95 13.17
N ARG A 252 -5.67 0.91 12.88
CA ARG A 252 -6.30 1.71 11.82
C ARG A 252 -7.55 2.40 12.34
N SER A 253 -7.78 3.65 11.94
CA SER A 253 -9.04 4.35 12.20
C SER A 253 -9.28 5.46 11.16
N ARG A 254 -10.55 5.74 10.85
CA ARG A 254 -10.94 6.93 10.09
C ARG A 254 -11.03 8.19 10.95
N ASN A 255 -10.71 8.07 12.22
CA ASN A 255 -10.64 9.17 13.18
C ASN A 255 -9.29 9.14 13.90
N ASP A 256 -8.46 10.16 13.67
CA ASP A 256 -7.09 10.21 14.17
C ASP A 256 -7.02 10.24 15.71
N GLU A 257 -7.97 10.94 16.38
CA GLU A 257 -8.01 10.97 17.85
C GLU A 257 -8.29 9.57 18.44
N LYS A 258 -9.15 8.77 17.77
CA LYS A 258 -9.41 7.38 18.17
C LYS A 258 -8.19 6.49 17.92
N LEU A 259 -7.50 6.71 16.81
CA LEU A 259 -6.28 5.97 16.47
C LEU A 259 -5.20 6.20 17.52
N GLU A 260 -4.90 7.46 17.83
CA GLU A 260 -3.94 7.84 18.87
C GLU A 260 -4.31 7.27 20.23
N ALA A 261 -5.58 7.37 20.62
CA ALA A 261 -6.07 6.81 21.88
C ALA A 261 -5.94 5.28 21.95
N LEU A 262 -6.14 4.59 20.81
CA LEU A 262 -5.97 3.13 20.71
C LEU A 262 -4.51 2.74 20.87
N VAL A 263 -3.59 3.40 20.14
CA VAL A 263 -2.14 3.16 20.25
C VAL A 263 -1.67 3.40 21.69
N ALA A 264 -2.07 4.51 22.31
CA ALA A 264 -1.74 4.82 23.70
C ALA A 264 -2.27 3.74 24.68
N LYS A 265 -3.44 3.17 24.40
CA LYS A 265 -4.01 2.07 25.19
C LYS A 265 -3.18 0.79 25.05
N MET A 266 -2.72 0.46 23.84
CA MET A 266 -1.87 -0.70 23.58
C MET A 266 -0.50 -0.52 24.27
N GLU A 267 0.09 0.68 24.18
CA GLU A 267 1.31 1.00 24.92
C GLU A 267 1.14 0.86 26.45
N ALA A 268 0.02 1.34 26.99
CA ALA A 268 -0.27 1.22 28.42
C ALA A 268 -0.36 -0.25 28.86
N ALA A 269 -0.94 -1.13 28.03
CA ALA A 269 -1.02 -2.56 28.27
C ALA A 269 0.39 -3.20 28.38
N PHE A 270 1.29 -2.88 27.46
CA PHE A 270 2.67 -3.36 27.51
C PHE A 270 3.47 -2.74 28.67
N LYS A 271 3.24 -1.47 29.01
CA LYS A 271 3.84 -0.83 30.21
C LYS A 271 3.35 -1.50 31.50
N GLU A 272 2.06 -1.87 31.57
CA GLU A 272 1.51 -2.64 32.71
C GLU A 272 2.15 -4.03 32.80
N ALA A 273 2.32 -4.72 31.67
CA ALA A 273 3.01 -5.98 31.63
C ALA A 273 4.47 -5.86 32.11
N ALA A 274 5.20 -4.85 31.60
CA ALA A 274 6.59 -4.59 31.98
C ALA A 274 6.75 -4.35 33.50
N ALA A 275 5.81 -3.68 34.13
CA ALA A 275 5.83 -3.46 35.57
C ALA A 275 5.80 -4.75 36.42
N LYS A 276 5.36 -5.88 35.83
CA LYS A 276 5.37 -7.19 36.50
C LYS A 276 6.67 -7.98 36.26
N PHE A 277 7.56 -7.43 35.43
CA PHE A 277 8.86 -8.02 35.09
C PHE A 277 9.96 -6.97 35.32
N PRO A 278 10.35 -6.70 36.57
CA PRO A 278 11.17 -5.52 36.92
C PRO A 278 12.55 -5.47 36.25
N ASP A 279 13.07 -6.63 35.82
CA ASP A 279 14.35 -6.73 35.12
C ASP A 279 14.18 -6.77 33.57
N CYS A 280 12.98 -6.55 33.07
CA CYS A 280 12.71 -6.39 31.64
C CYS A 280 12.67 -4.92 31.22
N LEU A 281 13.16 -4.64 30.03
CA LEU A 281 13.03 -3.35 29.36
C LEU A 281 11.99 -3.46 28.24
N LEU A 282 11.19 -2.42 28.08
CA LEU A 282 10.25 -2.25 26.99
C LEU A 282 10.70 -1.11 26.10
N TYR A 283 10.76 -1.36 24.81
CA TYR A 283 10.96 -0.35 23.77
C TYR A 283 9.77 -0.37 22.82
N THR A 284 9.30 0.81 22.43
CA THR A 284 8.34 1.01 21.33
C THR A 284 9.06 1.70 20.18
N SER A 285 8.84 1.27 18.96
CA SER A 285 9.33 1.93 17.76
C SER A 285 8.21 1.92 16.72
N ASP A 286 8.06 3.04 16.03
CA ASP A 286 7.30 3.09 14.80
C ASP A 286 8.06 2.26 13.75
N ALA A 287 7.36 1.41 13.04
CA ALA A 287 7.91 0.55 12.01
C ALA A 287 7.82 1.23 10.63
#